data_ce72ce788652a552599dc458848c1d02
#
_entry.id   ce72ce788652a552599dc458848c1d02
#
_cell.length_a   1.000
_cell.length_b   1.000
_cell.length_c   1.000
_cell.angle_alpha   90.00
_cell.angle_beta   90.00
_cell.angle_gamma   90.00
#
_symmetry.space_group_name_H-M   'P 1'
#
loop_
_entity.id
_entity.type
_entity.pdbx_description
1 polymer ?
#
loop_
_entity_poly.entity_id
_entity_poly.type
_entity_poly.pdbx_seq_one_letter_code
_entity_poly.pdbx_strand_id
1 'polypeptide(L)'
;MAVPRGPEIADPVTTARQGGWKLTLAGTLAPELREPVVRLALGTAAGTAGKWVRRSLHADTSLVELGNQDLFVKIIRPRRGLKRLRRWIRGAAAQHVVTIAAALQHDGFEAPAPMLWGSELRGGREIIVTARARGILLPRFLREAGRDLRRKRALLHALGAEIARLHLRGYLHGDLTPFNILCRSDRADRFILLDHERTCRTWLTRFTRPRLRNLVQLGHFSLSGLTRTDRMRVWCTYAEVYHGTRRRRSEAHRLRRMIQKRLAKDLRKTAVPADRMLARADTGKTPWRPRRSL
;
A
#
# COMPACT_ATOMS: atom_id res chain seq x y z
N MET A 1 0.74 -11.20 26.76
CA MET A 1 0.91 -12.10 25.61
C MET A 1 1.86 -11.41 24.64
N ALA A 2 3.05 -11.98 24.43
CA ALA A 2 4.05 -11.47 23.52
C ALA A 2 3.51 -11.47 22.09
N VAL A 3 3.74 -10.40 21.35
CA VAL A 3 3.49 -10.33 19.90
C VAL A 3 4.40 -11.41 19.28
N PRO A 4 3.87 -12.38 18.51
CA PRO A 4 4.72 -13.35 17.86
C PRO A 4 5.72 -12.61 16.97
N ARG A 5 7.00 -12.93 17.14
CA ARG A 5 8.07 -12.46 16.23
C ARG A 5 7.64 -12.86 14.83
N GLY A 6 7.68 -11.91 13.89
CA GLY A 6 7.40 -12.21 12.49
C GLY A 6 8.37 -13.28 11.97
N PRO A 7 8.03 -13.92 10.83
CA PRO A 7 8.92 -14.91 10.24
C PRO A 7 10.30 -14.29 10.04
N GLU A 8 11.33 -14.99 10.48
CA GLU A 8 12.72 -14.66 10.13
C GLU A 8 12.80 -14.61 8.62
N ILE A 9 13.44 -13.55 8.10
CA ILE A 9 13.75 -13.47 6.66
C ILE A 9 14.75 -14.57 6.39
N ALA A 10 14.27 -15.70 5.89
CA ALA A 10 15.06 -16.93 5.76
C ALA A 10 16.16 -16.85 4.68
N ASP A 11 16.17 -15.79 3.86
CA ASP A 11 17.15 -15.64 2.76
C ASP A 11 18.39 -14.87 3.21
N PRO A 12 19.60 -15.30 2.80
CA PRO A 12 20.82 -14.59 3.10
C PRO A 12 20.77 -13.17 2.50
N VAL A 13 20.82 -12.17 3.36
CA VAL A 13 20.81 -10.76 2.96
C VAL A 13 22.25 -10.24 2.90
N THR A 14 22.59 -9.52 1.84
CA THR A 14 23.90 -8.87 1.71
C THR A 14 23.79 -7.42 2.13
N THR A 15 24.62 -7.01 3.09
CA THR A 15 24.69 -5.60 3.52
C THR A 15 25.98 -4.96 3.02
N ALA A 16 25.87 -3.80 2.39
CA ALA A 16 26.99 -3.01 1.89
C ALA A 16 26.92 -1.55 2.34
N ARG A 17 28.08 -0.88 2.42
CA ARG A 17 28.15 0.58 2.61
C ARG A 17 28.69 1.21 1.34
N GLN A 18 27.89 2.05 0.70
CA GLN A 18 28.27 2.71 -0.56
C GLN A 18 27.62 4.09 -0.66
N GLY A 19 28.36 5.09 -1.14
CA GLY A 19 27.84 6.44 -1.40
C GLY A 19 27.20 7.11 -0.17
N GLY A 20 27.67 6.82 1.05
CA GLY A 20 27.07 7.35 2.29
C GLY A 20 25.81 6.63 2.75
N TRP A 21 25.47 5.48 2.17
CA TRP A 21 24.32 4.65 2.51
C TRP A 21 24.74 3.32 3.11
N LYS A 22 23.94 2.82 4.05
CA LYS A 22 23.93 1.41 4.46
C LYS A 22 22.77 0.74 3.72
N LEU A 23 23.11 -0.14 2.79
CA LEU A 23 22.16 -0.82 1.90
C LEU A 23 22.10 -2.29 2.22
N THR A 24 20.92 -2.88 2.09
CA THR A 24 20.68 -4.31 2.24
C THR A 24 19.97 -4.80 0.99
N LEU A 25 20.47 -5.87 0.41
CA LEU A 25 19.94 -6.54 -0.77
C LEU A 25 19.18 -7.80 -0.35
N ALA A 26 18.05 -8.07 -0.97
CA ALA A 26 17.33 -9.32 -0.77
C ALA A 26 18.17 -10.49 -1.28
N GLY A 27 18.19 -11.60 -0.54
CA GLY A 27 18.91 -12.80 -0.93
C GLY A 27 18.40 -13.42 -2.23
N THR A 28 17.12 -13.24 -2.51
CA THR A 28 16.46 -13.66 -3.77
C THR A 28 16.89 -12.87 -5.00
N LEU A 29 17.60 -11.74 -4.83
CA LEU A 29 18.09 -10.93 -5.95
C LEU A 29 19.28 -11.61 -6.62
N ALA A 30 19.13 -11.90 -7.91
CA ALA A 30 20.17 -12.52 -8.72
C ALA A 30 21.49 -11.71 -8.66
N PRO A 31 22.65 -12.36 -8.55
CA PRO A 31 23.95 -11.70 -8.36
C PRO A 31 24.25 -10.63 -9.39
N GLU A 32 23.91 -10.87 -10.65
CA GLU A 32 24.12 -9.95 -11.77
C GLU A 32 23.29 -8.67 -11.68
N LEU A 33 22.18 -8.69 -10.96
CA LEU A 33 21.31 -7.53 -10.77
C LEU A 33 21.68 -6.68 -9.55
N ARG A 34 22.55 -7.17 -8.66
CA ARG A 34 22.88 -6.51 -7.39
C ARG A 34 23.52 -5.15 -7.60
N GLU A 35 24.59 -5.10 -8.37
CA GLU A 35 25.28 -3.83 -8.65
C GLU A 35 24.44 -2.85 -9.48
N PRO A 36 23.77 -3.27 -10.58
CA PRO A 36 22.85 -2.40 -11.31
C PRO A 36 21.74 -1.79 -10.44
N VAL A 37 21.11 -2.58 -9.56
CA VAL A 37 20.05 -2.09 -8.64
C VAL A 37 20.62 -1.08 -7.65
N VAL A 38 21.81 -1.30 -7.08
CA VAL A 38 22.47 -0.35 -6.18
C VAL A 38 22.77 0.96 -6.90
N ARG A 39 23.36 0.90 -8.09
CA ARG A 39 23.70 2.08 -8.91
C ARG A 39 22.46 2.91 -9.23
N LEU A 40 21.38 2.27 -9.67
CA LEU A 40 20.10 2.94 -9.94
C LEU A 40 19.48 3.55 -8.68
N ALA A 41 19.50 2.85 -7.56
CA ALA A 41 19.00 3.34 -6.29
C ALA A 41 19.72 4.60 -5.85
N LEU A 42 21.07 4.58 -5.88
CA LEU A 42 21.91 5.72 -5.50
C LEU A 42 21.77 6.89 -6.50
N GLY A 43 21.73 6.61 -7.80
CA GLY A 43 21.50 7.60 -8.83
C GLY A 43 20.14 8.29 -8.66
N THR A 44 19.08 7.53 -8.34
CA THR A 44 17.77 8.10 -8.02
C THR A 44 17.82 8.95 -6.76
N ALA A 45 18.53 8.52 -5.72
CA ALA A 45 18.69 9.29 -4.48
C ALA A 45 19.45 10.59 -4.67
N ALA A 46 20.39 10.62 -5.63
CA ALA A 46 21.12 11.81 -6.07
C ALA A 46 20.34 12.67 -7.07
N GLY A 47 19.24 12.17 -7.63
CA GLY A 47 18.43 12.88 -8.63
C GLY A 47 18.93 12.74 -10.06
N THR A 48 19.89 11.85 -10.32
CA THR A 48 20.51 11.63 -11.64
C THR A 48 19.86 10.50 -12.45
N ALA A 49 18.99 9.70 -11.83
CA ALA A 49 18.33 8.58 -12.49
C ALA A 49 16.81 8.55 -12.19
N GLY A 50 16.06 7.99 -13.15
CA GLY A 50 14.65 7.67 -13.01
C GLY A 50 13.69 8.82 -13.28
N LYS A 51 12.44 8.44 -13.59
CA LYS A 51 11.32 9.38 -13.80
C LYS A 51 10.48 9.49 -12.54
N TRP A 52 10.34 10.69 -12.01
CA TRP A 52 9.51 10.93 -10.83
C TRP A 52 8.03 10.65 -11.12
N VAL A 53 7.48 9.65 -10.45
CA VAL A 53 6.06 9.30 -10.51
C VAL A 53 5.27 10.06 -9.45
N ARG A 54 5.88 10.26 -8.27
CA ARG A 54 5.23 10.96 -7.16
C ARG A 54 6.27 11.67 -6.30
N ARG A 55 5.99 12.94 -5.98
CA ARG A 55 6.78 13.71 -5.01
C ARG A 55 5.87 14.23 -3.91
N SER A 56 6.27 14.06 -2.67
CA SER A 56 5.51 14.52 -1.50
C SER A 56 6.45 15.05 -0.42
N LEU A 57 5.91 15.67 0.63
CA LEU A 57 6.72 16.13 1.78
C LEU A 57 7.44 14.99 2.52
N HIS A 58 6.96 13.75 2.39
CA HIS A 58 7.43 12.62 3.20
C HIS A 58 8.18 11.57 2.40
N ALA A 59 7.89 11.43 1.12
CA ALA A 59 8.55 10.46 0.27
C ALA A 59 8.45 10.88 -1.19
N ASP A 60 9.48 10.54 -1.96
CA ASP A 60 9.50 10.63 -3.42
C ASP A 60 9.54 9.21 -3.99
N THR A 61 8.82 8.98 -5.08
CA THR A 61 8.80 7.69 -5.78
C THR A 61 9.16 7.92 -7.23
N SER A 62 10.15 7.21 -7.71
CA SER A 62 10.60 7.23 -9.10
C SER A 62 10.37 5.86 -9.74
N LEU A 63 10.08 5.87 -11.03
CA LEU A 63 10.09 4.71 -11.89
C LEU A 63 11.43 4.69 -12.63
N VAL A 64 12.10 3.55 -12.60
CA VAL A 64 13.40 3.32 -13.21
C VAL A 64 13.35 2.03 -13.99
N GLU A 65 13.87 2.04 -15.21
CA GLU A 65 13.99 0.86 -16.06
C GLU A 65 15.34 0.19 -15.84
N LEU A 66 15.34 -1.12 -15.65
CA LEU A 66 16.52 -1.96 -15.56
C LEU A 66 16.36 -3.14 -16.52
N GLY A 67 16.97 -3.06 -17.70
CA GLY A 67 16.74 -4.04 -18.77
C GLY A 67 15.24 -4.09 -19.10
N ASN A 68 14.65 -5.28 -18.99
CA ASN A 68 13.23 -5.51 -19.26
C ASN A 68 12.34 -5.38 -18.01
N GLN A 69 12.87 -4.87 -16.90
CA GLN A 69 12.13 -4.73 -15.65
C GLN A 69 11.98 -3.26 -15.24
N ASP A 70 10.76 -2.89 -14.91
CA ASP A 70 10.46 -1.63 -14.27
C ASP A 70 10.63 -1.77 -12.75
N LEU A 71 11.35 -0.83 -12.15
CA LEU A 71 11.58 -0.75 -10.70
C LEU A 71 10.96 0.53 -10.15
N PHE A 72 10.36 0.44 -8.97
CA PHE A 72 10.01 1.59 -8.17
C PHE A 72 11.07 1.84 -7.11
N VAL A 73 11.67 3.03 -7.15
CA VAL A 73 12.58 3.52 -6.13
C VAL A 73 11.85 4.55 -5.28
N LYS A 74 11.65 4.23 -4.00
CA LYS A 74 11.00 5.10 -3.04
C LYS A 74 12.03 5.65 -2.06
N ILE A 75 12.14 6.97 -1.98
CA ILE A 75 13.03 7.67 -1.04
C ILE A 75 12.14 8.29 0.04
N ILE A 76 12.30 7.81 1.27
CA ILE A 76 11.56 8.29 2.44
C ILE A 76 12.41 9.34 3.15
N ARG A 77 11.81 10.51 3.37
CA ARG A 77 12.50 11.63 4.04
C ARG A 77 12.38 11.51 5.55
N PRO A 78 13.42 11.94 6.29
CA PRO A 78 13.37 11.94 7.75
C PRO A 78 12.24 12.85 8.25
N ARG A 79 11.53 12.39 9.25
CA ARG A 79 10.48 13.18 9.93
C ARG A 79 11.12 14.02 11.02
N ARG A 80 10.72 15.30 11.14
CA ARG A 80 11.19 16.22 12.19
C ARG A 80 10.31 16.12 13.45
N GLY A 81 10.87 16.54 14.60
CA GLY A 81 10.16 16.63 15.89
C GLY A 81 9.85 15.28 16.55
N LEU A 82 8.81 15.23 17.38
CA LEU A 82 8.35 14.04 18.15
C LEU A 82 8.16 12.77 17.31
N LYS A 83 7.97 12.91 16.01
CA LYS A 83 7.90 11.77 15.09
C LYS A 83 9.26 11.07 14.89
N ARG A 84 10.38 11.74 15.22
CA ARG A 84 11.72 11.14 15.23
C ARG A 84 11.85 10.14 16.37
N LEU A 85 11.27 10.41 17.54
CA LEU A 85 11.29 9.51 18.70
C LEU A 85 10.53 8.19 18.39
N ARG A 86 9.40 8.27 17.67
CA ARG A 86 8.68 7.08 17.20
C ARG A 86 9.49 6.20 16.25
N ARG A 87 10.40 6.79 15.47
CA ARG A 87 11.30 6.05 14.59
C ARG A 87 12.32 5.27 15.41
N TRP A 88 12.83 5.88 16.49
CA TRP A 88 13.77 5.22 17.39
C TRP A 88 13.17 3.96 18.02
N ILE A 89 11.86 4.01 18.37
CA ILE A 89 11.14 2.87 18.95
C ILE A 89 10.72 1.82 17.91
N ARG A 90 10.39 2.22 16.69
CA ARG A 90 9.85 1.33 15.63
C ARG A 90 10.88 0.85 14.61
N GLY A 91 12.11 1.31 14.68
CA GLY A 91 13.13 1.05 13.69
C GLY A 91 12.95 1.83 12.37
N ALA A 92 13.80 1.53 11.39
CA ALA A 92 13.78 2.14 10.07
C ALA A 92 12.48 1.79 9.32
N ALA A 93 11.86 2.77 8.68
CA ALA A 93 10.62 2.56 7.93
C ALA A 93 10.82 1.60 6.76
N ALA A 94 12.00 1.64 6.13
CA ALA A 94 12.37 0.71 5.07
C ALA A 94 12.40 -0.74 5.57
N GLN A 95 13.06 -1.01 6.70
CA GLN A 95 13.09 -2.34 7.31
C GLN A 95 11.68 -2.83 7.70
N HIS A 96 10.85 -1.93 8.24
CA HIS A 96 9.48 -2.26 8.57
C HIS A 96 8.66 -2.72 7.33
N VAL A 97 8.80 -2.01 6.21
CA VAL A 97 8.13 -2.39 4.95
C VAL A 97 8.57 -3.78 4.49
N VAL A 98 9.87 -4.09 4.56
CA VAL A 98 10.42 -5.40 4.21
C VAL A 98 9.81 -6.50 5.09
N THR A 99 9.85 -6.33 6.40
CA THR A 99 9.32 -7.31 7.36
C THR A 99 7.83 -7.54 7.15
N ILE A 100 7.05 -6.48 6.90
CA ILE A 100 5.61 -6.60 6.65
C ILE A 100 5.33 -7.25 5.30
N ALA A 101 6.09 -6.91 4.24
CA ALA A 101 5.90 -7.53 2.93
C ALA A 101 6.16 -9.05 2.99
N ALA A 102 7.26 -9.46 3.63
CA ALA A 102 7.58 -10.87 3.84
C ALA A 102 6.49 -11.60 4.66
N ALA A 103 6.01 -10.99 5.74
CA ALA A 103 4.95 -11.56 6.57
C ALA A 103 3.62 -11.71 5.80
N LEU A 104 3.26 -10.72 4.99
CA LEU A 104 2.07 -10.78 4.13
C LEU A 104 2.18 -11.90 3.10
N GLN A 105 3.34 -12.03 2.43
CA GLN A 105 3.58 -13.09 1.44
C GLN A 105 3.51 -14.47 2.10
N HIS A 106 4.13 -14.64 3.26
CA HIS A 106 4.06 -15.89 4.04
C HIS A 106 2.62 -16.26 4.41
N ASP A 107 1.79 -15.27 4.76
CA ASP A 107 0.36 -15.48 5.09
C ASP A 107 -0.56 -15.56 3.84
N GLY A 108 0.03 -15.62 2.63
CA GLY A 108 -0.67 -15.83 1.36
C GLY A 108 -1.31 -14.58 0.75
N PHE A 109 -0.84 -13.38 1.12
CA PHE A 109 -1.19 -12.12 0.48
C PHE A 109 -0.14 -11.71 -0.54
N GLU A 110 -0.55 -11.05 -1.61
CA GLU A 110 0.40 -10.50 -2.56
C GLU A 110 0.81 -9.06 -2.17
N ALA A 111 2.11 -8.85 -2.05
CA ALA A 111 2.74 -7.56 -1.79
C ALA A 111 4.02 -7.45 -2.61
N PRO A 112 4.41 -6.25 -3.11
CA PRO A 112 5.69 -6.09 -3.80
C PRO A 112 6.84 -6.47 -2.88
N ALA A 113 7.68 -7.39 -3.35
CA ALA A 113 8.89 -7.80 -2.64
C ALA A 113 9.96 -6.71 -2.79
N PRO A 114 10.52 -6.20 -1.68
CA PRO A 114 11.68 -5.32 -1.74
C PRO A 114 12.92 -6.07 -2.23
N MET A 115 13.61 -5.48 -3.21
CA MET A 115 14.87 -6.00 -3.78
C MET A 115 16.07 -5.37 -3.08
N LEU A 116 15.96 -4.09 -2.69
CA LEU A 116 16.94 -3.34 -1.96
C LEU A 116 16.26 -2.40 -0.98
N TRP A 117 16.84 -2.23 0.19
CA TRP A 117 16.45 -1.21 1.16
C TRP A 117 17.66 -0.71 1.95
N GLY A 118 17.52 0.47 2.53
CA GLY A 118 18.62 1.00 3.32
C GLY A 118 18.36 2.37 3.90
N SER A 119 19.36 2.89 4.57
CA SER A 119 19.34 4.20 5.20
C SER A 119 20.63 4.97 4.92
N GLU A 120 20.46 6.26 4.72
CA GLU A 120 21.58 7.21 4.62
C GLU A 120 22.24 7.38 5.99
N LEU A 121 23.57 7.32 6.03
CA LEU A 121 24.34 7.32 7.28
C LEU A 121 24.25 8.67 8.03
N ARG A 122 24.20 9.79 7.32
CA ARG A 122 24.19 11.14 7.91
C ARG A 122 22.87 11.90 7.74
N GLY A 123 22.17 11.76 6.60
CA GLY A 123 20.94 12.52 6.28
C GLY A 123 19.65 11.90 6.81
N GLY A 124 19.67 10.62 7.20
CA GLY A 124 18.53 9.91 7.75
C GLY A 124 17.41 9.65 6.74
N ARG A 125 17.66 9.83 5.43
CA ARG A 125 16.77 9.37 4.38
C ARG A 125 16.79 7.84 4.34
N GLU A 126 15.71 7.24 3.87
CA GLU A 126 15.63 5.80 3.65
C GLU A 126 15.25 5.53 2.21
N ILE A 127 15.70 4.40 1.68
CA ILE A 127 15.45 3.99 0.31
C ILE A 127 14.87 2.58 0.30
N ILE A 128 13.91 2.35 -0.60
CA ILE A 128 13.33 1.04 -0.87
C ILE A 128 13.22 0.91 -2.39
N VAL A 129 13.70 -0.21 -2.92
CA VAL A 129 13.53 -0.58 -4.32
C VAL A 129 12.67 -1.83 -4.38
N THR A 130 11.63 -1.79 -5.22
CA THR A 130 10.74 -2.93 -5.49
C THR A 130 10.56 -3.11 -6.98
N ALA A 131 10.38 -4.34 -7.44
CA ALA A 131 9.91 -4.57 -8.79
C ALA A 131 8.50 -3.97 -8.97
N ARG A 132 8.21 -3.49 -10.17
CA ARG A 132 6.86 -3.03 -10.53
C ARG A 132 5.90 -4.20 -10.49
N ALA A 133 4.93 -4.15 -9.59
CA ALA A 133 3.87 -5.12 -9.54
C ALA A 133 2.97 -5.00 -10.78
N ARG A 134 2.70 -6.12 -11.44
CA ARG A 134 1.84 -6.17 -12.62
C ARG A 134 0.39 -6.27 -12.20
N GLY A 135 -0.43 -5.32 -12.65
CA GLY A 135 -1.85 -5.28 -12.35
C GLY A 135 -2.48 -3.94 -12.72
N ILE A 136 -3.79 -3.87 -12.59
CA ILE A 136 -4.58 -2.67 -12.86
C ILE A 136 -5.02 -2.08 -11.52
N LEU A 137 -4.83 -0.78 -11.30
CA LEU A 137 -5.33 -0.10 -10.10
C LEU A 137 -6.83 -0.33 -9.93
N LEU A 138 -7.28 -0.67 -8.72
CA LEU A 138 -8.69 -0.95 -8.42
C LEU A 138 -9.65 0.13 -8.96
N PRO A 139 -9.38 1.45 -8.85
CA PRO A 139 -10.26 2.46 -9.42
C PRO A 139 -10.36 2.39 -10.95
N ARG A 140 -9.25 2.11 -11.62
CA ARG A 140 -9.23 1.94 -13.08
C ARG A 140 -10.00 0.68 -13.50
N PHE A 141 -9.77 -0.44 -12.82
CA PHE A 141 -10.51 -1.67 -13.07
C PHE A 141 -12.04 -1.47 -12.91
N LEU A 142 -12.48 -0.79 -11.85
CA LEU A 142 -13.90 -0.52 -11.60
C LEU A 142 -14.54 0.34 -12.70
N ARG A 143 -13.79 1.29 -13.24
CA ARG A 143 -14.23 2.13 -14.36
C ARG A 143 -14.36 1.31 -15.66
N GLU A 144 -13.36 0.48 -15.96
CA GLU A 144 -13.32 -0.36 -17.15
C GLU A 144 -14.35 -1.49 -17.08
N ALA A 145 -14.52 -2.12 -15.93
CA ALA A 145 -15.49 -3.18 -15.68
C ALA A 145 -16.95 -2.67 -15.55
N GLY A 146 -17.18 -1.37 -15.66
CA GLY A 146 -18.53 -0.78 -15.50
C GLY A 146 -19.61 -1.34 -16.43
N ARG A 147 -19.21 -1.87 -17.60
CA ARG A 147 -20.09 -2.51 -18.58
C ARG A 147 -20.30 -4.00 -18.32
N ASP A 148 -19.34 -4.68 -17.67
CA ASP A 148 -19.43 -6.08 -17.28
C ASP A 148 -19.76 -6.22 -15.79
N LEU A 149 -21.06 -6.26 -15.51
CA LEU A 149 -21.56 -6.36 -14.14
C LEU A 149 -21.20 -7.68 -13.45
N ARG A 150 -21.02 -8.78 -14.21
CA ARG A 150 -20.61 -10.08 -13.65
C ARG A 150 -19.18 -9.98 -13.12
N ARG A 151 -18.26 -9.54 -13.97
CA ARG A 151 -16.84 -9.37 -13.61
C ARG A 151 -16.67 -8.38 -12.46
N LYS A 152 -17.40 -7.27 -12.50
CA LYS A 152 -17.40 -6.27 -11.42
C LYS A 152 -17.87 -6.86 -10.09
N ARG A 153 -18.99 -7.59 -10.10
CA ARG A 153 -19.56 -8.22 -8.90
C ARG A 153 -18.62 -9.27 -8.30
N ALA A 154 -18.02 -10.12 -9.14
CA ALA A 154 -17.05 -11.12 -8.72
C ALA A 154 -15.84 -10.46 -8.04
N LEU A 155 -15.27 -9.40 -8.64
CA LEU A 155 -14.17 -8.65 -8.06
C LEU A 155 -14.55 -8.04 -6.70
N LEU A 156 -15.71 -7.41 -6.57
CA LEU A 156 -16.13 -6.78 -5.32
C LEU A 156 -16.36 -7.80 -4.21
N HIS A 157 -16.86 -9.00 -4.56
CA HIS A 157 -16.96 -10.12 -3.65
C HIS A 157 -15.58 -10.59 -3.19
N ALA A 158 -14.67 -10.86 -4.14
CA ALA A 158 -13.30 -11.26 -3.84
C ALA A 158 -12.57 -10.22 -2.97
N LEU A 159 -12.75 -8.91 -3.25
CA LEU A 159 -12.18 -7.83 -2.46
C LEU A 159 -12.67 -7.84 -1.01
N GLY A 160 -13.97 -8.04 -0.79
CA GLY A 160 -14.55 -8.15 0.55
C GLY A 160 -13.95 -9.31 1.34
N ALA A 161 -13.82 -10.47 0.69
CA ALA A 161 -13.21 -11.67 1.27
C ALA A 161 -11.71 -11.44 1.59
N GLU A 162 -10.97 -10.83 0.68
CA GLU A 162 -9.53 -10.56 0.87
C GLU A 162 -9.27 -9.64 2.06
N ILE A 163 -10.03 -8.56 2.20
CA ILE A 163 -9.89 -7.65 3.34
C ILE A 163 -10.33 -8.31 4.65
N ALA A 164 -11.32 -9.20 4.62
CA ALA A 164 -11.69 -9.99 5.79
C ALA A 164 -10.55 -10.94 6.20
N ARG A 165 -9.96 -11.67 5.26
CA ARG A 165 -8.80 -12.53 5.50
C ARG A 165 -7.62 -11.75 6.09
N LEU A 166 -7.32 -10.56 5.53
CA LEU A 166 -6.28 -9.66 6.02
C LEU A 166 -6.49 -9.33 7.51
N HIS A 167 -7.71 -8.95 7.89
CA HIS A 167 -8.05 -8.65 9.27
C HIS A 167 -8.05 -9.89 10.18
N LEU A 168 -8.49 -11.06 9.69
CA LEU A 168 -8.44 -12.34 10.43
C LEU A 168 -7.00 -12.77 10.74
N ARG A 169 -6.06 -12.50 9.83
CA ARG A 169 -4.61 -12.73 10.03
C ARG A 169 -3.95 -11.66 10.91
N GLY A 170 -4.73 -10.71 11.41
CA GLY A 170 -4.26 -9.67 12.33
C GLY A 170 -3.64 -8.45 11.67
N TYR A 171 -3.77 -8.25 10.36
CA TYR A 171 -3.20 -7.09 9.69
C TYR A 171 -4.17 -5.91 9.62
N LEU A 172 -3.66 -4.72 9.90
CA LEU A 172 -4.28 -3.43 9.58
C LEU A 172 -3.39 -2.70 8.59
N HIS A 173 -3.88 -2.43 7.40
CA HIS A 173 -3.07 -1.79 6.35
C HIS A 173 -2.68 -0.34 6.66
N GLY A 174 -3.50 0.35 7.45
CA GLY A 174 -3.21 1.73 7.89
C GLY A 174 -3.38 2.81 6.81
N ASP A 175 -3.36 2.45 5.53
CA ASP A 175 -3.68 3.31 4.38
C ASP A 175 -4.39 2.52 3.26
N LEU A 176 -5.42 1.76 3.63
CA LEU A 176 -6.20 0.90 2.73
C LEU A 176 -7.09 1.75 1.82
N THR A 177 -6.47 2.41 0.86
CA THR A 177 -7.19 3.18 -0.16
C THR A 177 -7.31 2.38 -1.45
N PRO A 178 -8.32 2.64 -2.29
CA PRO A 178 -8.43 1.96 -3.59
C PRO A 178 -7.19 2.13 -4.49
N PHE A 179 -6.43 3.21 -4.30
CA PHE A 179 -5.20 3.50 -5.04
C PHE A 179 -3.99 2.69 -4.57
N ASN A 180 -4.10 2.00 -3.44
CA ASN A 180 -3.08 1.11 -2.89
C ASN A 180 -3.45 -0.38 -3.12
N ILE A 181 -4.35 -0.65 -4.06
CA ILE A 181 -4.78 -2.00 -4.43
C ILE A 181 -4.67 -2.15 -5.94
N LEU A 182 -3.89 -3.15 -6.39
CA LEU A 182 -3.89 -3.60 -7.78
C LEU A 182 -4.73 -4.87 -7.89
N CYS A 183 -5.53 -4.93 -8.94
CA CYS A 183 -6.19 -6.15 -9.38
C CYS A 183 -5.26 -6.85 -10.39
N ARG A 184 -5.02 -8.12 -10.22
CA ARG A 184 -4.24 -8.87 -11.19
C ARG A 184 -5.00 -8.98 -12.50
N SER A 185 -4.28 -8.86 -13.61
CA SER A 185 -4.88 -8.97 -14.97
C SER A 185 -5.21 -10.41 -15.34
N ASP A 186 -4.42 -11.36 -14.84
CA ASP A 186 -4.54 -12.80 -15.06
C ASP A 186 -5.55 -13.49 -14.13
N ARG A 187 -5.82 -12.88 -12.97
CA ARG A 187 -6.72 -13.41 -11.94
C ARG A 187 -7.53 -12.30 -11.28
N ALA A 188 -8.79 -12.16 -11.65
CA ALA A 188 -9.68 -11.11 -11.15
C ALA A 188 -10.01 -11.22 -9.64
N ASP A 189 -9.68 -12.35 -9.01
CA ASP A 189 -9.88 -12.63 -7.58
C ASP A 189 -8.65 -12.38 -6.70
N ARG A 190 -7.53 -11.96 -7.30
CA ARG A 190 -6.26 -11.70 -6.62
C ARG A 190 -5.91 -10.22 -6.60
N PHE A 191 -5.41 -9.77 -5.46
CA PHE A 191 -5.08 -8.38 -5.21
C PHE A 191 -3.65 -8.25 -4.71
N ILE A 192 -2.93 -7.25 -5.24
CA ILE A 192 -1.62 -6.88 -4.73
C ILE A 192 -1.81 -5.63 -3.88
N LEU A 193 -1.43 -5.72 -2.61
CA LEU A 193 -1.51 -4.61 -1.67
C LEU A 193 -0.22 -3.78 -1.75
N LEU A 194 -0.36 -2.46 -1.87
CA LEU A 194 0.73 -1.50 -2.03
C LEU A 194 0.87 -0.60 -0.80
N ASP A 195 2.06 -0.02 -0.61
CA ASP A 195 2.34 1.03 0.39
C ASP A 195 2.18 0.57 1.86
N HIS A 196 3.05 -0.33 2.29
CA HIS A 196 3.03 -0.97 3.61
C HIS A 196 3.68 -0.16 4.74
N GLU A 197 4.04 1.11 4.55
CA GLU A 197 4.68 1.93 5.61
C GLU A 197 3.85 2.03 6.89
N ARG A 198 2.52 1.87 6.78
CA ARG A 198 1.58 1.96 7.91
C ARG A 198 0.90 0.65 8.23
N THR A 199 1.19 -0.39 7.48
CA THR A 199 0.67 -1.73 7.74
C THR A 199 1.27 -2.26 9.04
N CYS A 200 0.47 -2.88 9.86
CA CYS A 200 0.95 -3.53 11.08
C CYS A 200 0.19 -4.81 11.34
N ARG A 201 0.89 -5.80 11.89
CA ARG A 201 0.27 -6.99 12.47
C ARG A 201 -0.07 -6.69 13.92
N THR A 202 -1.33 -6.88 14.32
CA THR A 202 -1.83 -6.48 15.64
C THR A 202 -3.06 -7.27 16.04
N TRP A 203 -3.21 -7.54 17.33
CA TRP A 203 -4.41 -8.13 17.89
C TRP A 203 -5.62 -7.17 17.89
N LEU A 204 -5.37 -5.85 17.66
CA LEU A 204 -6.42 -4.84 17.59
C LEU A 204 -7.43 -5.07 16.46
N THR A 205 -7.14 -5.95 15.50
CA THR A 205 -8.10 -6.38 14.49
C THR A 205 -9.33 -7.06 15.07
N ARG A 206 -9.26 -7.59 16.30
CA ARG A 206 -10.41 -8.14 17.02
C ARG A 206 -11.45 -7.09 17.35
N PHE A 207 -11.05 -5.83 17.48
CA PHE A 207 -11.95 -4.74 17.80
C PHE A 207 -12.57 -4.12 16.56
N THR A 208 -13.84 -3.80 16.65
CA THR A 208 -14.63 -3.19 15.56
C THR A 208 -14.04 -1.88 15.06
N ARG A 209 -13.61 -0.98 15.95
CA ARG A 209 -13.18 0.38 15.57
C ARG A 209 -11.93 0.42 14.67
N PRO A 210 -10.83 -0.30 14.93
CA PRO A 210 -9.67 -0.34 14.04
C PRO A 210 -10.02 -0.91 12.65
N ARG A 211 -10.78 -2.01 12.58
CA ARG A 211 -11.23 -2.62 11.33
C ARG A 211 -12.09 -1.68 10.50
N LEU A 212 -13.10 -1.06 11.12
CA LEU A 212 -13.96 -0.11 10.43
C LEU A 212 -13.19 1.10 9.90
N ARG A 213 -12.11 1.54 10.57
CA ARG A 213 -11.24 2.61 10.04
C ARG A 213 -10.56 2.19 8.74
N ASN A 214 -10.08 0.95 8.62
CA ASN A 214 -9.52 0.43 7.38
C ASN A 214 -10.60 0.37 6.28
N LEU A 215 -11.79 -0.14 6.59
CA LEU A 215 -12.90 -0.18 5.64
C LEU A 215 -13.38 1.21 5.22
N VAL A 216 -13.32 2.21 6.12
CA VAL A 216 -13.59 3.61 5.77
C VAL A 216 -12.56 4.14 4.79
N GLN A 217 -11.27 3.80 4.95
CA GLN A 217 -10.24 4.19 4.00
C GLN A 217 -10.51 3.64 2.60
N LEU A 218 -11.02 2.40 2.51
CA LEU A 218 -11.41 1.79 1.24
C LEU A 218 -12.69 2.43 0.66
N GLY A 219 -13.67 2.72 1.49
CA GLY A 219 -15.03 3.06 1.07
C GLY A 219 -15.35 4.55 0.93
N HIS A 220 -14.47 5.47 1.39
CA HIS A 220 -14.80 6.90 1.42
C HIS A 220 -14.55 7.65 0.09
N PHE A 221 -13.95 7.01 -0.90
CA PHE A 221 -13.72 7.64 -2.20
C PHE A 221 -15.00 7.61 -3.07
N SER A 222 -15.28 8.73 -3.72
CA SER A 222 -16.26 8.77 -4.81
C SER A 222 -15.54 8.33 -6.08
N LEU A 223 -15.74 7.09 -6.48
CA LEU A 223 -15.16 6.51 -7.69
C LEU A 223 -16.23 6.34 -8.76
N SER A 224 -15.89 6.72 -9.98
CA SER A 224 -16.71 6.41 -11.15
C SER A 224 -16.89 4.89 -11.28
N GLY A 225 -18.10 4.46 -11.58
CA GLY A 225 -18.40 3.04 -11.67
C GLY A 225 -18.62 2.31 -10.34
N LEU A 226 -18.50 2.98 -9.17
CA LEU A 226 -18.74 2.37 -7.86
C LEU A 226 -20.02 2.91 -7.21
N THR A 227 -21.05 2.09 -7.19
CA THR A 227 -22.36 2.44 -6.62
C THR A 227 -22.41 2.17 -5.10
N ARG A 228 -23.46 2.66 -4.47
CA ARG A 228 -23.76 2.33 -3.06
C ARG A 228 -23.98 0.83 -2.86
N THR A 229 -24.68 0.18 -3.81
CA THR A 229 -24.92 -1.27 -3.79
C THR A 229 -23.61 -2.05 -3.88
N ASP A 230 -22.64 -1.59 -4.66
CA ASP A 230 -21.32 -2.21 -4.77
C ASP A 230 -20.56 -2.17 -3.45
N ARG A 231 -20.62 -1.05 -2.74
CA ARG A 231 -20.04 -0.95 -1.39
C ARG A 231 -20.71 -1.91 -0.40
N MET A 232 -22.04 -2.09 -0.52
CA MET A 232 -22.75 -3.08 0.29
C MET A 232 -22.33 -4.51 -0.02
N ARG A 233 -22.06 -4.85 -1.28
CA ARG A 233 -21.52 -6.18 -1.65
C ARG A 233 -20.20 -6.45 -0.97
N VAL A 234 -19.26 -5.52 -1.07
CA VAL A 234 -17.95 -5.65 -0.38
C VAL A 234 -18.15 -5.85 1.12
N TRP A 235 -19.04 -5.07 1.74
CA TRP A 235 -19.34 -5.19 3.17
C TRP A 235 -19.99 -6.54 3.52
N CYS A 236 -20.97 -6.99 2.75
CA CYS A 236 -21.66 -8.25 3.03
C CYS A 236 -20.68 -9.43 3.00
N THR A 237 -19.85 -9.50 1.96
CA THR A 237 -18.82 -10.55 1.86
C THR A 237 -17.77 -10.43 2.98
N TYR A 238 -17.33 -9.22 3.26
CA TYR A 238 -16.42 -8.98 4.39
C TYR A 238 -17.02 -9.49 5.71
N ALA A 239 -18.27 -9.14 5.98
CA ALA A 239 -18.95 -9.51 7.22
C ALA A 239 -19.20 -11.02 7.30
N GLU A 240 -19.53 -11.65 6.19
CA GLU A 240 -19.71 -13.10 6.09
C GLU A 240 -18.39 -13.84 6.39
N VAL A 241 -17.31 -13.48 5.73
CA VAL A 241 -15.99 -14.12 5.92
C VAL A 241 -15.42 -13.82 7.31
N TYR A 242 -15.58 -12.59 7.81
CA TYR A 242 -14.99 -12.18 9.09
C TYR A 242 -15.78 -12.69 10.31
N HIS A 243 -17.12 -12.71 10.25
CA HIS A 243 -18.03 -13.03 11.37
C HIS A 243 -18.79 -14.34 11.20
N GLY A 244 -18.61 -15.05 10.08
CA GLY A 244 -19.48 -16.15 9.69
C GLY A 244 -20.86 -15.65 9.25
N THR A 245 -21.88 -16.47 9.42
CA THR A 245 -23.27 -16.19 9.00
C THR A 245 -23.96 -15.05 9.76
N ARG A 246 -23.38 -14.56 10.86
CA ARG A 246 -23.96 -13.50 11.68
C ARG A 246 -23.77 -12.13 11.02
N ARG A 247 -24.78 -11.66 10.30
CA ARG A 247 -24.81 -10.30 9.75
C ARG A 247 -24.92 -9.28 10.88
N ARG A 248 -23.88 -8.46 11.07
CA ARG A 248 -23.90 -7.39 12.09
C ARG A 248 -24.44 -6.08 11.49
N ARG A 249 -25.77 -5.94 11.48
CA ARG A 249 -26.44 -4.72 10.98
C ARG A 249 -25.93 -3.44 11.67
N SER A 250 -25.67 -3.49 12.96
CA SER A 250 -25.14 -2.37 13.73
C SER A 250 -23.75 -1.91 13.25
N GLU A 251 -22.85 -2.83 12.89
CA GLU A 251 -21.54 -2.49 12.33
C GLU A 251 -21.68 -1.89 10.92
N ALA A 252 -22.59 -2.39 10.08
CA ALA A 252 -22.88 -1.83 8.77
C ALA A 252 -23.38 -0.37 8.87
N HIS A 253 -24.31 -0.09 9.79
CA HIS A 253 -24.78 1.27 10.05
C HIS A 253 -23.66 2.19 10.56
N ARG A 254 -22.82 1.68 11.45
CA ARG A 254 -21.66 2.42 11.96
C ARG A 254 -20.65 2.72 10.84
N LEU A 255 -20.30 1.74 10.03
CA LEU A 255 -19.43 1.90 8.88
C LEU A 255 -19.96 2.95 7.90
N ARG A 256 -21.23 2.85 7.53
CA ARG A 256 -21.90 3.82 6.64
C ARG A 256 -21.79 5.25 7.19
N ARG A 257 -22.11 5.45 8.48
CA ARG A 257 -22.01 6.78 9.12
C ARG A 257 -20.55 7.30 9.11
N MET A 258 -19.59 6.44 9.37
CA MET A 258 -18.16 6.82 9.34
C MET A 258 -17.71 7.19 7.93
N ILE A 259 -18.13 6.45 6.89
CA ILE A 259 -17.83 6.76 5.48
C ILE A 259 -18.47 8.11 5.10
N GLN A 260 -19.73 8.34 5.44
CA GLN A 260 -20.42 9.60 5.13
C GLN A 260 -19.73 10.80 5.80
N LYS A 261 -19.35 10.69 7.08
CA LYS A 261 -18.58 11.73 7.79
C LYS A 261 -17.25 12.00 7.13
N ARG A 262 -16.57 10.96 6.65
CA ARG A 262 -15.27 11.11 5.97
C ARG A 262 -15.44 11.76 4.61
N LEU A 263 -16.41 11.33 3.79
CA LEU A 263 -16.76 11.95 2.52
C LEU A 263 -17.10 13.44 2.69
N ALA A 264 -17.94 13.79 3.63
CA ALA A 264 -18.31 15.18 3.91
C ALA A 264 -17.08 16.03 4.30
N LYS A 265 -16.16 15.46 5.09
CA LYS A 265 -14.90 16.12 5.47
C LYS A 265 -13.98 16.33 4.27
N ASP A 266 -13.88 15.34 3.39
CA ASP A 266 -13.00 15.41 2.22
C ASP A 266 -13.57 16.35 1.14
N LEU A 267 -14.90 16.37 0.94
CA LEU A 267 -15.57 17.34 0.07
C LEU A 267 -15.36 18.79 0.53
N ARG A 268 -15.38 19.04 1.83
CA ARG A 268 -15.07 20.37 2.38
C ARG A 268 -13.63 20.80 2.19
N LYS A 269 -12.71 19.84 2.00
CA LYS A 269 -11.27 20.11 1.85
C LYS A 269 -10.82 20.21 0.41
N THR A 270 -11.54 19.60 -0.51
CA THR A 270 -11.12 19.47 -1.90
C THR A 270 -12.33 19.45 -2.82
N ALA A 271 -12.44 20.47 -3.65
CA ALA A 271 -13.38 20.49 -4.77
C ALA A 271 -12.97 19.55 -5.94
N VAL A 272 -12.00 18.66 -5.75
CA VAL A 272 -11.48 17.83 -6.86
C VAL A 272 -12.06 16.41 -6.79
N PRO A 273 -12.86 15.97 -7.78
CA PRO A 273 -13.36 14.61 -7.90
C PRO A 273 -12.23 13.58 -7.99
N ALA A 274 -12.46 12.38 -7.44
CA ALA A 274 -11.49 11.27 -7.50
C ALA A 274 -11.12 10.87 -8.94
N ASP A 275 -12.03 11.06 -9.90
CA ASP A 275 -11.79 10.81 -11.33
C ASP A 275 -10.69 11.70 -11.92
N ARG A 276 -10.52 12.94 -11.44
CA ARG A 276 -9.38 13.78 -11.80
C ARG A 276 -8.05 13.27 -11.23
N MET A 277 -8.09 12.54 -10.11
CA MET A 277 -6.90 11.88 -9.57
C MET A 277 -6.48 10.70 -10.45
N LEU A 278 -7.45 9.96 -11.04
CA LEU A 278 -7.19 8.87 -11.99
C LEU A 278 -6.58 9.38 -13.29
N ALA A 279 -7.15 10.43 -13.88
CA ALA A 279 -6.62 11.03 -15.10
C ALA A 279 -5.15 11.48 -14.94
N ARG A 280 -4.76 11.91 -13.72
CA ARG A 280 -3.37 12.25 -13.41
C ARG A 280 -2.47 11.04 -13.20
N ALA A 281 -3.00 9.94 -12.65
CA ALA A 281 -2.27 8.70 -12.50
C ALA A 281 -1.97 8.06 -13.87
N ASP A 282 -2.93 8.12 -14.81
CA ASP A 282 -2.79 7.62 -16.18
C ASP A 282 -1.77 8.43 -17.02
N THR A 283 -1.58 9.72 -16.70
CA THR A 283 -0.61 10.58 -17.40
C THR A 283 0.80 10.53 -16.79
N GLY A 284 1.04 9.69 -15.79
CA GLY A 284 2.33 9.64 -15.07
C GLY A 284 2.60 10.89 -14.23
N LYS A 285 1.65 11.83 -14.17
CA LYS A 285 1.74 12.97 -13.26
C LYS A 285 1.20 12.59 -11.90
N THR A 286 1.90 12.99 -10.85
CA THR A 286 1.61 12.69 -9.45
C THR A 286 0.14 12.91 -9.10
N PRO A 287 -0.54 11.94 -8.44
CA PRO A 287 -1.86 12.20 -7.90
C PRO A 287 -1.76 13.36 -6.91
N TRP A 288 -2.55 14.41 -7.16
CA TRP A 288 -2.59 15.60 -6.31
C TRP A 288 -3.02 15.23 -4.89
N ARG A 289 -2.20 15.61 -3.90
CA ARG A 289 -2.65 15.74 -2.51
C ARG A 289 -2.89 17.21 -2.24
N PRO A 290 -4.04 17.62 -1.65
CA PRO A 290 -4.24 18.99 -1.26
C PRO A 290 -3.06 19.41 -0.36
N ARG A 291 -2.46 20.55 -0.65
CA ARG A 291 -1.53 21.21 0.28
C ARG A 291 -2.29 21.33 1.60
N ARG A 292 -1.77 20.77 2.67
CA ARG A 292 -2.19 21.17 4.00
C ARG A 292 -1.72 22.62 4.11
N SER A 293 -2.67 23.57 4.08
CA SER A 293 -2.42 24.91 4.61
C SER A 293 -1.81 24.74 6.00
N LEU A 294 -0.74 25.44 6.21
CA LEU A 294 -0.06 25.64 7.50
C LEU A 294 -1.03 26.05 8.59
#